data_b2080c6b7561e610c82f6c57426a9bfd
#
_entry.id   b2080c6b7561e610c82f6c57426a9bfd
#
_cell.length_a   1.000
_cell.length_b   1.000
_cell.length_c   1.000
_cell.angle_alpha   90.00
_cell.angle_beta   90.00
_cell.angle_gamma   90.00
#
_symmetry.space_group_name_H-M   'P 1'
#
loop_
_entity.id
_entity.type
_entity.pdbx_description
1 polymer ?
#
loop_
_entity_poly.entity_id
_entity_poly.type
_entity_poly.pdbx_seq_one_letter_code
_entity_poly.pdbx_strand_id
1 'polypeptide(L)'
;VQGAGWLTTEELVWNGKGQLMTQGPATYKIPAISDTPPHFKVNLVANRPNGEQTVYHSKAVGEPPFMLAISVWSALRDAVASVGDYQVNPALHTPATPERILAAVDQVKQQVR
;
A
#
# COMPACT_ATOMS: atom_id res chain seq x y z
N VAL A 1 0.89 -8.63 0.30
CA VAL A 1 0.29 -8.31 -1.00
C VAL A 1 -1.06 -7.61 -0.82
N GLN A 2 -1.99 -8.18 -0.05
CA GLN A 2 -3.31 -7.56 0.19
C GLN A 2 -3.21 -6.12 0.70
N GLY A 3 -2.44 -5.87 1.75
CA GLY A 3 -2.25 -4.53 2.29
C GLY A 3 -1.58 -3.57 1.30
N ALA A 4 -0.67 -4.07 0.46
CA ALA A 4 -0.09 -3.29 -0.62
C ALA A 4 -1.17 -2.80 -1.59
N GLY A 5 -2.12 -3.66 -1.96
CA GLY A 5 -3.26 -3.28 -2.81
C GLY A 5 -4.09 -2.15 -2.20
N TRP A 6 -4.41 -2.22 -0.93
CA TRP A 6 -5.20 -1.19 -0.24
C TRP A 6 -4.57 0.22 -0.30
N LEU A 7 -3.26 0.30 -0.30
CA LEU A 7 -2.56 1.59 -0.32
C LEU A 7 -2.07 2.00 -1.70
N THR A 8 -2.33 1.21 -2.73
CA THR A 8 -1.83 1.48 -4.10
C THR A 8 -2.91 1.45 -5.16
N THR A 9 -3.49 0.30 -5.47
CA THR A 9 -4.37 0.13 -6.63
C THR A 9 -5.86 0.08 -6.29
N GLU A 10 -6.20 -0.24 -5.05
CA GLU A 10 -7.58 -0.36 -4.59
C GLU A 10 -8.13 1.02 -4.25
N GLU A 11 -8.80 1.64 -5.22
CA GLU A 11 -9.39 2.96 -5.07
C GLU A 11 -10.92 2.88 -5.04
N LEU A 12 -11.52 3.58 -4.08
CA LEU A 12 -12.97 3.74 -4.02
C LEU A 12 -13.36 5.03 -4.75
N VAL A 13 -14.21 4.89 -5.75
CA VAL A 13 -14.67 6.01 -6.57
C VAL A 13 -16.18 6.14 -6.49
N TRP A 14 -16.66 7.33 -6.20
CA TRP A 14 -18.08 7.68 -6.18
C TRP A 14 -18.42 8.66 -7.30
N ASN A 15 -19.61 8.51 -7.89
CA ASN A 15 -20.11 9.49 -8.83
C ASN A 15 -20.70 10.73 -8.10
N GLY A 16 -21.12 11.73 -8.87
CA GLY A 16 -21.71 12.97 -8.33
C GLY A 16 -23.05 12.78 -7.59
N LYS A 17 -23.63 11.57 -7.61
CA LYS A 17 -24.84 11.20 -6.88
C LYS A 17 -24.54 10.38 -5.62
N GLY A 18 -23.27 10.18 -5.27
CA GLY A 18 -22.84 9.40 -4.12
C GLY A 18 -22.95 7.88 -4.31
N GLN A 19 -23.06 7.39 -5.54
CA GLN A 19 -23.09 5.96 -5.83
C GLN A 19 -21.65 5.46 -6.01
N LEU A 20 -21.32 4.34 -5.34
CA LEU A 20 -20.02 3.69 -5.49
C LEU A 20 -19.90 3.08 -6.90
N MET A 21 -18.87 3.48 -7.63
CA MET A 21 -18.60 3.00 -8.99
C MET A 21 -17.68 1.78 -9.02
N THR A 22 -16.89 1.58 -7.98
CA THR A 22 -15.93 0.48 -7.84
C THR A 22 -16.53 -0.65 -6.99
N GLN A 23 -17.57 -1.32 -7.51
CA GLN A 23 -18.39 -2.26 -6.76
C GLN A 23 -17.97 -3.73 -6.92
N GLY A 24 -17.09 -4.04 -7.84
CA GLY A 24 -16.76 -5.42 -8.14
C GLY A 24 -15.41 -5.62 -8.81
N PRO A 25 -15.00 -6.86 -9.08
CA PRO A 25 -13.66 -7.18 -9.57
C PRO A 25 -13.26 -6.49 -10.88
N ALA A 26 -14.25 -6.11 -11.69
CA ALA A 26 -14.00 -5.40 -12.96
C ALA A 26 -13.62 -3.93 -12.78
N THR A 27 -13.97 -3.33 -11.64
CA THR A 27 -13.79 -1.89 -11.39
C THR A 27 -12.98 -1.59 -10.13
N TYR A 28 -12.89 -2.53 -9.20
CA TYR A 28 -12.07 -2.43 -7.98
C TYR A 28 -10.83 -3.30 -8.14
N LYS A 29 -9.67 -2.66 -8.29
CA LYS A 29 -8.42 -3.33 -8.67
C LYS A 29 -7.71 -3.93 -7.46
N ILE A 30 -8.07 -5.16 -7.10
CA ILE A 30 -7.27 -5.96 -6.16
C ILE A 30 -5.96 -6.41 -6.82
N PRO A 31 -4.88 -6.66 -6.07
CA PRO A 31 -3.63 -7.15 -6.63
C PRO A 31 -3.83 -8.48 -7.37
N ALA A 32 -3.30 -8.55 -8.58
CA ALA A 32 -3.20 -9.78 -9.35
C ALA A 32 -1.91 -10.55 -9.01
N ILE A 33 -1.77 -11.76 -9.51
CA ILE A 33 -0.56 -12.56 -9.30
C ILE A 33 0.68 -11.86 -9.83
N SER A 34 0.55 -11.12 -10.94
CA SER A 34 1.61 -10.30 -11.53
C SER A 34 2.09 -9.14 -10.65
N ASP A 35 1.28 -8.72 -9.69
CA ASP A 35 1.62 -7.63 -8.76
C ASP A 35 2.41 -8.14 -7.54
N THR A 36 2.63 -9.45 -7.45
CA THR A 36 3.48 -10.04 -6.42
C THR A 36 4.95 -9.77 -6.74
N PRO A 37 5.74 -9.25 -5.78
CA PRO A 37 7.17 -9.02 -6.02
C PRO A 37 7.90 -10.28 -6.48
N PRO A 38 8.83 -10.20 -7.46
CA PRO A 38 9.58 -11.35 -7.94
C PRO A 38 10.47 -11.98 -6.85
N HIS A 39 10.89 -11.18 -5.88
CA HIS A 39 11.60 -11.63 -4.68
C HIS A 39 10.66 -11.59 -3.48
N PHE A 40 9.89 -12.66 -3.30
CA PHE A 40 8.93 -12.80 -2.21
C PHE A 40 9.33 -13.95 -1.29
N LYS A 41 9.89 -13.61 -0.13
CA LYS A 41 10.33 -14.59 0.87
C LYS A 41 9.45 -14.48 2.11
N VAL A 42 8.91 -15.60 2.55
CA VAL A 42 8.14 -15.72 3.79
C VAL A 42 8.78 -16.77 4.66
N ASN A 43 9.11 -16.41 5.89
CA ASN A 43 9.65 -17.32 6.89
C ASN A 43 8.78 -17.28 8.14
N LEU A 44 8.52 -18.43 8.72
CA LEU A 44 7.90 -18.53 10.03
C LEU A 44 8.98 -18.42 11.12
N VAL A 45 8.66 -17.70 12.18
CA VAL A 45 9.54 -17.62 13.35
C VAL A 45 9.48 -18.96 14.08
N ALA A 46 10.56 -19.72 13.99
CA ALA A 46 10.65 -21.04 14.63
C ALA A 46 10.87 -20.91 16.14
N ASN A 47 10.36 -21.89 16.91
CA ASN A 47 10.56 -22.01 18.34
C ASN A 47 10.15 -20.79 19.18
N ARG A 48 9.11 -20.08 18.73
CA ARG A 48 8.51 -18.94 19.45
C ARG A 48 7.00 -19.12 19.58
N PRO A 49 6.54 -20.05 20.44
CA PRO A 49 5.12 -20.23 20.68
C PRO A 49 4.52 -18.97 21.31
N ASN A 50 3.20 -18.82 21.19
CA ASN A 50 2.50 -17.80 21.94
C ASN A 50 2.62 -18.08 23.45
N GLY A 51 3.07 -17.09 24.22
CA GLY A 51 3.16 -17.19 25.68
C GLY A 51 1.79 -17.13 26.37
N GLU A 52 0.78 -16.58 25.67
CA GLU A 52 -0.57 -16.42 26.21
C GLU A 52 -1.42 -17.68 25.96
N GLN A 53 -2.30 -17.98 26.91
CA GLN A 53 -3.28 -19.06 26.76
C GLN A 53 -4.44 -18.60 25.88
N THR A 54 -4.28 -18.81 24.59
CA THR A 54 -5.33 -18.59 23.60
C THR A 54 -5.77 -19.91 22.96
N VAL A 55 -6.89 -19.91 22.24
CA VAL A 55 -7.36 -21.10 21.53
C VAL A 55 -6.26 -21.61 20.58
N TYR A 56 -5.80 -22.82 20.82
CA TYR A 56 -4.66 -23.44 20.11
C TYR A 56 -3.39 -22.58 20.09
N HIS A 57 -3.16 -21.76 21.11
CA HIS A 57 -2.06 -20.80 21.16
C HIS A 57 -1.97 -19.88 19.94
N SER A 58 -3.10 -19.66 19.26
CA SER A 58 -3.18 -18.80 18.09
C SER A 58 -3.04 -17.32 18.47
N LYS A 59 -2.60 -16.52 17.51
CA LYS A 59 -2.59 -15.06 17.58
C LYS A 59 -3.62 -14.51 16.60
N ALA A 60 -4.19 -13.34 16.90
CA ALA A 60 -5.12 -12.67 16.01
C ALA A 60 -4.44 -12.35 14.67
N VAL A 61 -5.19 -12.54 13.59
CA VAL A 61 -4.78 -12.21 12.23
C VAL A 61 -5.79 -11.21 11.66
N GLY A 62 -5.41 -10.05 11.28
CA GLY A 62 -6.32 -9.05 10.71
C GLY A 62 -5.68 -7.68 10.70
N GLU A 63 -5.43 -7.12 11.87
CA GLU A 63 -4.84 -5.80 12.02
C GLU A 63 -3.37 -5.68 11.58
N PRO A 64 -2.48 -6.67 11.72
CA PRO A 64 -1.12 -6.56 11.21
C PRO A 64 -1.02 -6.19 9.72
N PRO A 65 -1.85 -6.69 8.80
CA PRO A 65 -1.86 -6.24 7.41
C PRO A 65 -2.16 -4.74 7.24
N PHE A 66 -2.96 -4.13 8.11
CA PHE A 66 -3.23 -2.68 8.07
C PHE A 66 -1.95 -1.87 8.32
N MET A 67 -1.28 -2.14 9.43
CA MET A 67 -0.08 -1.40 9.80
C MET A 67 1.08 -1.68 8.83
N LEU A 68 1.26 -2.94 8.45
CA LEU A 68 2.33 -3.36 7.53
C LEU A 68 2.12 -2.82 6.11
N ALA A 69 0.89 -2.56 5.70
CA ALA A 69 0.58 -1.93 4.42
C ALA A 69 1.24 -0.54 4.27
N ILE A 70 1.37 0.21 5.37
CA ILE A 70 2.00 1.53 5.39
C ILE A 70 3.46 1.46 4.92
N SER A 71 4.15 0.33 5.13
CA SER A 71 5.53 0.16 4.68
C SER A 71 5.69 0.30 3.17
N VAL A 72 4.73 -0.19 2.40
CA VAL A 72 4.72 -0.07 0.93
C VAL A 72 4.52 1.38 0.51
N TRP A 73 3.54 2.07 1.12
CA TRP A 73 3.31 3.48 0.85
C TRP A 73 4.52 4.34 1.23
N SER A 74 5.15 4.06 2.38
CA SER A 74 6.35 4.77 2.82
C SER A 74 7.51 4.57 1.84
N ALA A 75 7.71 3.36 1.33
CA ALA A 75 8.73 3.08 0.32
C ALA A 75 8.47 3.82 -1.00
N LEU A 76 7.22 3.89 -1.44
CA LEU A 76 6.83 4.66 -2.64
C LEU A 76 7.08 6.15 -2.43
N ARG A 77 6.70 6.69 -1.26
CA ARG A 77 6.92 8.10 -0.93
C ARG A 77 8.41 8.43 -0.84
N ASP A 78 9.21 7.54 -0.28
CA ASP A 78 10.67 7.68 -0.21
C ASP A 78 11.27 7.69 -1.62
N ALA A 79 10.86 6.77 -2.49
CA ALA A 79 11.29 6.73 -3.88
C ALA A 79 10.91 8.01 -4.65
N VAL A 80 9.73 8.58 -4.41
CA VAL A 80 9.35 9.87 -5.02
C VAL A 80 10.20 11.02 -4.46
N ALA A 81 10.48 11.03 -3.15
CA ALA A 81 11.33 12.06 -2.55
C ALA A 81 12.75 12.05 -3.12
N SER A 82 13.29 10.86 -3.44
CA SER A 82 14.64 10.72 -4.02
C SER A 82 14.79 11.39 -5.39
N VAL A 83 13.70 11.61 -6.13
CA VAL A 83 13.71 12.32 -7.41
C VAL A 83 14.20 13.77 -7.26
N GLY A 84 14.00 14.36 -6.09
CA GLY A 84 14.45 15.71 -5.75
C GLY A 84 15.52 15.74 -4.67
N ASP A 85 16.36 14.70 -4.58
CA ASP A 85 17.43 14.58 -3.58
C ASP A 85 16.92 14.87 -2.15
N TYR A 86 15.67 14.45 -1.86
CA TYR A 86 15.00 14.65 -0.55
C TYR A 86 14.82 16.12 -0.12
N GLN A 87 14.97 17.08 -1.02
CA GLN A 87 14.79 18.49 -0.71
C GLN A 87 13.32 18.91 -0.60
N VAL A 88 12.42 18.13 -1.20
CA VAL A 88 10.99 18.40 -1.25
C VAL A 88 10.22 17.21 -0.65
N ASN A 89 9.22 17.53 0.17
CA ASN A 89 8.31 16.53 0.70
C ASN A 89 7.24 16.21 -0.34
N PRO A 90 7.15 14.96 -0.84
CA PRO A 90 6.16 14.60 -1.84
C PRO A 90 4.72 14.70 -1.34
N ALA A 91 3.84 15.31 -2.14
CA ALA A 91 2.40 15.31 -1.89
C ALA A 91 1.76 14.00 -2.41
N LEU A 92 2.18 12.87 -1.83
CA LEU A 92 1.64 11.56 -2.17
C LEU A 92 0.54 11.17 -1.17
N HIS A 93 -0.68 11.00 -1.68
CA HIS A 93 -1.84 10.56 -0.91
C HIS A 93 -2.15 9.08 -1.14
N THR A 94 -2.87 8.47 -0.21
CA THR A 94 -3.37 7.10 -0.33
C THR A 94 -4.76 7.06 -0.99
N PRO A 95 -5.07 6.03 -1.77
CA PRO A 95 -4.13 5.03 -2.29
C PRO A 95 -3.14 5.67 -3.26
N ALA A 96 -1.88 5.22 -3.24
CA ALA A 96 -0.82 5.71 -4.12
C ALA A 96 -0.97 5.07 -5.51
N THR A 97 -2.00 5.47 -6.25
CA THR A 97 -2.22 5.00 -7.62
C THR A 97 -1.11 5.49 -8.56
N PRO A 98 -0.90 4.83 -9.71
CA PRO A 98 0.10 5.28 -10.69
C PRO A 98 -0.01 6.76 -11.04
N GLU A 99 -1.23 7.28 -11.20
CA GLU A 99 -1.50 8.68 -11.50
C GLU A 99 -1.07 9.61 -10.36
N ARG A 100 -1.33 9.22 -9.11
CA ARG A 100 -0.92 9.99 -7.93
C ARG A 100 0.59 9.97 -7.73
N ILE A 101 1.25 8.85 -8.02
CA ILE A 101 2.70 8.75 -8.01
C ILE A 101 3.29 9.67 -9.07
N LEU A 102 2.77 9.63 -10.30
CA LEU A 102 3.24 10.49 -11.37
C LEU A 102 3.08 11.98 -11.02
N ALA A 103 1.91 12.37 -10.53
CA ALA A 103 1.65 13.74 -10.10
C ALA A 103 2.60 14.20 -8.97
N ALA A 104 2.90 13.32 -8.01
CA ALA A 104 3.83 13.62 -6.93
C ALA A 104 5.29 13.76 -7.44
N VAL A 105 5.70 12.94 -8.42
CA VAL A 105 7.01 13.07 -9.09
C VAL A 105 7.11 14.39 -9.82
N ASP A 106 6.08 14.78 -10.56
CA ASP A 106 6.06 16.05 -11.29
C ASP A 106 6.09 17.25 -10.33
N GLN A 107 5.36 17.18 -9.22
CA GLN A 107 5.39 18.20 -8.16
C GLN A 107 6.81 18.35 -7.60
N VAL A 108 7.49 17.26 -7.26
CA VAL A 108 8.86 17.30 -6.73
C VAL A 108 9.80 17.92 -7.75
N LYS A 109 9.76 17.50 -9.02
CA LYS A 109 10.60 18.04 -10.09
C LYS A 109 10.40 19.55 -10.31
N GLN A 110 9.17 20.05 -10.15
CA GLN A 110 8.86 21.48 -10.29
C GLN A 110 9.39 22.31 -9.13
N GLN A 111 9.46 21.75 -7.92
CA GLN A 111 9.84 22.48 -6.71
C GLN A 111 11.36 22.46 -6.43
N VAL A 112 12.11 21.55 -7.04
CA VAL A 112 13.59 21.48 -6.95
C VAL A 112 14.29 22.42 -7.95
N ARG A 113 13.56 23.08 -8.83
CA ARG A 113 14.12 24.00 -9.84
C ARG A 113 14.48 25.36 -9.26
#